data_e27f60edfae3159a0496b239e73c744b
#
_entry.id   e27f60edfae3159a0496b239e73c744b
#
_cell.length_a   1.000
_cell.length_b   1.000
_cell.length_c   1.000
_cell.angle_alpha   90.00
_cell.angle_beta   90.00
_cell.angle_gamma   90.00
#
_symmetry.space_group_name_H-M   'P 1'
#
loop_
_entity.id
_entity.type
_entity.pdbx_description
1 polymer ?
#
loop_
_entity_poly.entity_id
_entity_poly.type
_entity_poly.pdbx_seq_one_letter_code
_entity_poly.pdbx_strand_id
1 'polypeptide(L)'
;KIIPNEELVEEPGLTIIDGHHQLILPGLIEKHCHFDKSKLGVPWYPVTPAKSIVERVEAEIPYLDSLELSLTERANHLIDLELPHGATAFRTHVDVEPMTDLRYFDEVQALGQAKPFAVEIVVFPQHGLLRSDSVELVDQALAKGADFIGGVDPYSLDGDYKKSLAETFRLADKHGVGVDIHLHDRHEAGTTTIKEIIRLTKEYGLQDKVFISHAFGLN
;
A
#
# COMPACT_ATOMS: atom_id res chain seq x y z
N LYS A 1 7.53 -30.86 -1.49
CA LYS A 1 7.08 -31.96 -0.63
C LYS A 1 7.93 -31.96 0.64
N ILE A 2 7.31 -32.03 1.82
CA ILE A 2 8.02 -32.22 3.09
C ILE A 2 8.05 -33.73 3.35
N ILE A 3 9.23 -34.26 3.55
CA ILE A 3 9.45 -35.69 3.84
C ILE A 3 10.41 -35.85 5.02
N PRO A 4 10.35 -36.95 5.78
CA PRO A 4 11.37 -37.28 6.77
C PRO A 4 12.75 -37.40 6.13
N ASN A 5 13.80 -37.08 6.90
CA ASN A 5 15.17 -37.08 6.38
C ASN A 5 15.63 -38.48 5.93
N GLU A 6 15.16 -39.53 6.61
CA GLU A 6 15.41 -40.92 6.29
C GLU A 6 14.77 -41.42 4.96
N GLU A 7 13.79 -40.64 4.46
CA GLU A 7 13.17 -40.92 3.14
C GLU A 7 13.85 -40.15 2.01
N LEU A 8 14.85 -39.31 2.32
CA LEU A 8 15.57 -38.57 1.29
C LEU A 8 16.42 -39.50 0.44
N VAL A 9 16.13 -39.55 -0.85
CA VAL A 9 16.96 -40.23 -1.83
C VAL A 9 17.78 -39.19 -2.57
N GLU A 10 19.10 -39.30 -2.48
CA GLU A 10 20.00 -38.45 -3.25
C GLU A 10 19.95 -38.82 -4.75
N GLU A 11 19.52 -37.85 -5.55
CA GLU A 11 19.52 -38.01 -7.00
C GLU A 11 20.63 -37.12 -7.63
N PRO A 12 21.29 -37.61 -8.72
CA PRO A 12 22.29 -36.82 -9.42
C PRO A 12 21.70 -35.46 -9.90
N GLY A 13 22.34 -34.37 -9.51
CA GLY A 13 21.93 -33.02 -9.90
C GLY A 13 21.06 -32.30 -8.89
N LEU A 14 20.69 -32.92 -7.76
CA LEU A 14 20.05 -32.20 -6.64
C LEU A 14 21.05 -31.28 -5.92
N THR A 15 20.64 -30.06 -5.67
CA THR A 15 21.34 -29.16 -4.73
C THR A 15 20.79 -29.40 -3.34
N ILE A 16 21.64 -29.88 -2.45
CA ILE A 16 21.30 -30.10 -1.04
C ILE A 16 21.81 -28.92 -0.23
N ILE A 17 20.90 -28.32 0.54
CA ILE A 17 21.24 -27.25 1.50
C ILE A 17 20.99 -27.79 2.90
N ASP A 18 22.04 -27.90 3.71
CA ASP A 18 21.92 -28.27 5.11
C ASP A 18 21.35 -27.09 5.92
N GLY A 19 20.18 -27.29 6.52
CA GLY A 19 19.53 -26.31 7.37
C GLY A 19 20.08 -26.20 8.78
N HIS A 20 21.09 -27.04 9.16
CA HIS A 20 21.71 -27.06 10.49
C HIS A 20 20.71 -27.04 11.66
N HIS A 21 19.62 -27.81 11.54
CA HIS A 21 18.50 -27.86 12.49
C HIS A 21 17.74 -26.52 12.65
N GLN A 22 17.88 -25.61 11.70
CA GLN A 22 17.13 -24.34 11.68
C GLN A 22 15.71 -24.56 11.17
N LEU A 23 14.79 -23.73 11.64
CA LEU A 23 13.42 -23.72 11.17
C LEU A 23 13.34 -22.98 9.82
N ILE A 24 12.74 -23.62 8.83
CA ILE A 24 12.44 -23.01 7.54
C ILE A 24 11.03 -22.44 7.58
N LEU A 25 10.90 -21.16 7.31
CA LEU A 25 9.63 -20.44 7.24
C LEU A 25 9.47 -19.80 5.84
N PRO A 26 8.23 -19.56 5.37
CA PRO A 26 8.01 -18.65 4.26
C PRO A 26 8.61 -17.28 4.57
N GLY A 27 9.08 -16.57 3.54
CA GLY A 27 9.52 -15.20 3.70
C GLY A 27 8.41 -14.29 4.25
N LEU A 28 8.78 -13.26 4.98
CA LEU A 28 7.85 -12.26 5.49
C LEU A 28 7.31 -11.40 4.34
N ILE A 29 6.11 -10.89 4.51
CA ILE A 29 5.48 -9.96 3.56
C ILE A 29 5.27 -8.64 4.28
N GLU A 30 5.93 -7.58 3.79
CA GLU A 30 5.60 -6.21 4.22
C GLU A 30 4.30 -5.80 3.51
N LYS A 31 3.20 -5.80 4.26
CA LYS A 31 1.86 -5.54 3.68
C LYS A 31 1.42 -4.08 3.74
N HIS A 32 2.20 -3.21 4.36
CA HIS A 32 1.80 -1.81 4.52
C HIS A 32 3.01 -0.89 4.65
N CYS A 33 3.52 -0.46 3.52
CA CYS A 33 4.57 0.55 3.45
C CYS A 33 4.22 1.63 2.41
N HIS A 34 5.05 2.68 2.37
CA HIS A 34 4.95 3.79 1.43
C HIS A 34 6.32 4.06 0.82
N PHE A 35 6.59 3.50 -0.34
CA PHE A 35 7.87 3.69 -1.03
C PHE A 35 8.10 5.15 -1.44
N ASP A 36 7.04 5.83 -1.88
CA ASP A 36 7.08 7.23 -2.27
C ASP A 36 7.37 8.19 -1.11
N LYS A 37 6.99 7.80 0.13
CA LYS A 37 7.10 8.63 1.34
C LYS A 37 8.26 8.27 2.24
N SER A 38 9.02 7.22 1.92
CA SER A 38 10.19 6.84 2.69
C SER A 38 11.14 8.03 2.84
N LYS A 39 11.66 8.21 4.04
CA LYS A 39 12.67 9.24 4.38
C LYS A 39 14.00 8.60 4.79
N LEU A 40 14.17 7.31 4.49
CA LEU A 40 15.41 6.61 4.79
C LEU A 40 16.55 7.13 3.91
N GLY A 41 17.67 7.35 4.55
CA GLY A 41 18.86 7.91 3.91
C GLY A 41 18.93 9.44 3.87
N VAL A 42 17.85 10.16 4.20
CA VAL A 42 17.89 11.62 4.32
C VAL A 42 18.27 12.04 5.75
N PRO A 43 18.90 13.23 5.94
CA PRO A 43 19.16 13.76 7.28
C PRO A 43 17.86 13.88 8.09
N TRP A 44 17.98 13.61 9.39
CA TRP A 44 16.85 13.79 10.29
C TRP A 44 16.34 15.23 10.26
N TYR A 45 15.02 15.37 10.15
CA TYR A 45 14.32 16.65 10.20
C TYR A 45 13.19 16.59 11.22
N PRO A 46 13.01 17.60 12.08
CA PRO A 46 11.92 17.61 13.05
C PRO A 46 10.57 17.69 12.36
N VAL A 47 9.59 16.97 12.92
CA VAL A 47 8.21 17.00 12.42
C VAL A 47 7.66 18.43 12.58
N THR A 48 7.20 19.02 11.48
CA THR A 48 6.49 20.30 11.52
C THR A 48 5.12 20.10 12.16
N PRO A 49 4.78 20.88 13.21
CA PRO A 49 3.45 20.82 13.79
C PRO A 49 2.38 21.16 12.77
N ALA A 50 1.30 20.36 12.73
CA ALA A 50 0.14 20.61 11.89
C ALA A 50 -1.12 20.59 12.77
N LYS A 51 -2.10 21.46 12.47
CA LYS A 51 -3.35 21.59 13.23
C LYS A 51 -4.38 20.54 12.82
N SER A 52 -4.22 19.95 11.65
CA SER A 52 -5.13 18.94 11.09
C SER A 52 -4.39 17.94 10.24
N ILE A 53 -5.04 16.81 9.93
CA ILE A 53 -4.54 15.84 8.96
C ILE A 53 -4.41 16.48 7.57
N VAL A 54 -5.36 17.34 7.20
CA VAL A 54 -5.36 18.04 5.91
C VAL A 54 -4.10 18.92 5.76
N GLU A 55 -3.80 19.77 6.75
CA GLU A 55 -2.60 20.62 6.74
C GLU A 55 -1.32 19.78 6.66
N ARG A 56 -1.29 18.63 7.32
CA ARG A 56 -0.14 17.71 7.29
C ARG A 56 0.08 17.11 5.92
N VAL A 57 -0.96 16.57 5.29
CA VAL A 57 -0.84 15.91 3.98
C VAL A 57 -0.55 16.93 2.88
N GLU A 58 -1.13 18.12 2.94
CA GLU A 58 -0.85 19.22 1.99
C GLU A 58 0.60 19.69 2.01
N ALA A 59 1.26 19.61 3.18
CA ALA A 59 2.67 19.97 3.30
C ALA A 59 3.64 18.84 2.92
N GLU A 60 3.16 17.59 2.82
CA GLU A 60 4.04 16.42 2.65
C GLU A 60 4.64 16.32 1.26
N ILE A 61 3.85 16.44 0.20
CA ILE A 61 4.34 16.29 -1.18
C ILE A 61 5.40 17.33 -1.51
N PRO A 62 5.20 18.66 -1.27
CA PRO A 62 6.24 19.65 -1.49
C PRO A 62 7.52 19.38 -0.70
N TYR A 63 7.39 18.86 0.52
CA TYR A 63 8.55 18.46 1.32
C TYR A 63 9.28 17.27 0.69
N LEU A 64 8.58 16.21 0.29
CA LEU A 64 9.18 15.04 -0.35
C LEU A 64 9.88 15.40 -1.65
N ASP A 65 9.31 16.30 -2.45
CA ASP A 65 9.89 16.79 -3.70
C ASP A 65 11.12 17.67 -3.47
N SER A 66 11.30 18.25 -2.28
CA SER A 66 12.47 19.05 -1.91
C SER A 66 13.67 18.24 -1.42
N LEU A 67 13.50 16.94 -1.21
CA LEU A 67 14.56 16.07 -0.70
C LEU A 67 15.67 15.88 -1.73
N GLU A 68 16.93 15.81 -1.28
CA GLU A 68 18.10 15.57 -2.16
C GLU A 68 18.08 14.19 -2.79
N LEU A 69 17.60 13.18 -2.04
CA LEU A 69 17.46 11.82 -2.56
C LEU A 69 16.14 11.67 -3.32
N SER A 70 16.22 11.09 -4.50
CA SER A 70 15.05 10.73 -5.30
C SER A 70 14.13 9.73 -4.57
N LEU A 71 12.89 9.62 -5.03
CA LEU A 71 11.94 8.61 -4.53
C LEU A 71 12.56 7.21 -4.64
N THR A 72 13.13 6.87 -5.79
CA THR A 72 13.76 5.55 -6.03
C THR A 72 14.90 5.26 -5.04
N GLU A 73 15.77 6.23 -4.73
CA GLU A 73 16.84 6.04 -3.76
C GLU A 73 16.29 5.80 -2.35
N ARG A 74 15.32 6.60 -1.92
CA ARG A 74 14.66 6.46 -0.60
C ARG A 74 13.89 5.14 -0.47
N ALA A 75 13.22 4.72 -1.52
CA ALA A 75 12.52 3.43 -1.58
C ALA A 75 13.51 2.26 -1.52
N ASN A 76 14.64 2.34 -2.24
CA ASN A 76 15.69 1.32 -2.15
C ASN A 76 16.28 1.22 -0.74
N HIS A 77 16.50 2.33 -0.05
CA HIS A 77 16.96 2.28 1.36
C HIS A 77 15.96 1.54 2.26
N LEU A 78 14.65 1.69 2.05
CA LEU A 78 13.64 0.93 2.78
C LEU A 78 13.71 -0.57 2.44
N ILE A 79 13.75 -0.90 1.17
CA ILE A 79 13.87 -2.28 0.69
C ILE A 79 15.14 -2.94 1.25
N ASP A 80 16.29 -2.26 1.18
CA ASP A 80 17.56 -2.76 1.67
C ASP A 80 17.59 -2.94 3.19
N LEU A 81 16.75 -2.20 3.93
CA LEU A 81 16.54 -2.40 5.35
C LEU A 81 15.70 -3.67 5.62
N GLU A 82 14.64 -3.89 4.86
CA GLU A 82 13.65 -4.95 5.11
C GLU A 82 14.12 -6.35 4.64
N LEU A 83 14.81 -6.43 3.50
CA LEU A 83 15.26 -7.70 2.93
C LEU A 83 16.12 -8.54 3.88
N PRO A 84 17.15 -7.99 4.57
CA PRO A 84 17.94 -8.76 5.54
C PRO A 84 17.14 -9.23 6.75
N HIS A 85 15.99 -8.62 7.02
CA HIS A 85 15.08 -9.00 8.10
C HIS A 85 14.01 -10.02 7.64
N GLY A 86 14.11 -10.50 6.39
CA GLY A 86 13.32 -11.60 5.88
C GLY A 86 12.09 -11.19 5.06
N ALA A 87 11.89 -9.93 4.77
CA ALA A 87 10.85 -9.49 3.82
C ALA A 87 11.19 -10.01 2.42
N THR A 88 10.21 -10.62 1.75
CA THR A 88 10.38 -11.19 0.39
C THR A 88 9.30 -10.74 -0.58
N ALA A 89 8.36 -9.95 -0.13
CA ALA A 89 7.32 -9.30 -0.93
C ALA A 89 6.84 -8.03 -0.21
N PHE A 90 6.36 -7.07 -0.98
CA PHE A 90 5.94 -5.76 -0.47
C PHE A 90 4.58 -5.39 -1.04
N ARG A 91 3.74 -4.73 -0.22
CA ARG A 91 2.59 -3.95 -0.68
C ARG A 91 2.83 -2.51 -0.29
N THR A 92 2.96 -1.65 -1.29
CA THR A 92 3.23 -0.22 -1.10
C THR A 92 2.04 0.64 -1.54
N HIS A 93 1.68 1.61 -0.71
CA HIS A 93 0.74 2.66 -1.08
C HIS A 93 1.51 3.78 -1.76
N VAL A 94 0.96 4.33 -2.84
CA VAL A 94 1.61 5.36 -3.65
C VAL A 94 0.63 6.46 -3.98
N ASP A 95 0.99 7.70 -3.69
CA ASP A 95 0.13 8.85 -3.96
C ASP A 95 -0.17 9.02 -5.45
N VAL A 96 -1.48 9.11 -5.74
CA VAL A 96 -2.00 9.41 -7.06
C VAL A 96 -3.10 10.45 -6.93
N GLU A 97 -2.76 11.69 -7.21
CA GLU A 97 -3.61 12.86 -7.06
C GLU A 97 -3.07 14.05 -7.89
N PRO A 98 -3.77 15.17 -8.05
CA PRO A 98 -3.33 16.26 -8.92
C PRO A 98 -1.94 16.84 -8.64
N MET A 99 -1.45 16.76 -7.39
CA MET A 99 -0.11 17.25 -7.03
C MET A 99 1.02 16.31 -7.50
N THR A 100 0.75 15.02 -7.57
CA THR A 100 1.71 14.00 -8.00
C THR A 100 1.47 13.56 -9.43
N ASP A 101 0.25 13.75 -9.94
CA ASP A 101 -0.18 13.10 -11.18
C ASP A 101 0.12 11.60 -11.12
N LEU A 102 0.62 10.99 -12.15
CA LEU A 102 1.05 9.59 -12.18
C LEU A 102 2.55 9.42 -11.93
N ARG A 103 3.31 10.49 -11.70
CA ARG A 103 4.78 10.41 -11.64
C ARG A 103 5.31 9.50 -10.52
N TYR A 104 4.72 9.55 -9.31
CA TYR A 104 5.12 8.65 -8.22
C TYR A 104 4.74 7.20 -8.52
N PHE A 105 3.54 7.00 -9.08
CA PHE A 105 3.10 5.67 -9.51
C PHE A 105 4.02 5.08 -10.57
N ASP A 106 4.34 5.83 -11.62
CA ASP A 106 5.20 5.37 -12.71
C ASP A 106 6.61 5.01 -12.21
N GLU A 107 7.17 5.82 -11.31
CA GLU A 107 8.50 5.57 -10.73
C GLU A 107 8.50 4.32 -9.83
N VAL A 108 7.49 4.15 -8.95
CA VAL A 108 7.37 2.98 -8.09
C VAL A 108 7.07 1.71 -8.90
N GLN A 109 6.25 1.79 -9.94
CA GLN A 109 5.98 0.67 -10.84
C GLN A 109 7.26 0.21 -11.55
N ALA A 110 8.03 1.13 -12.09
CA ALA A 110 9.31 0.82 -12.73
C ALA A 110 10.30 0.20 -11.72
N LEU A 111 10.37 0.75 -10.50
CA LEU A 111 11.17 0.19 -9.42
C LEU A 111 10.76 -1.24 -9.09
N GLY A 112 9.46 -1.50 -8.89
CA GLY A 112 8.93 -2.84 -8.57
C GLY A 112 9.22 -3.86 -9.67
N GLN A 113 9.03 -3.48 -10.93
CA GLN A 113 9.31 -4.36 -12.09
C GLN A 113 10.80 -4.74 -12.21
N ALA A 114 11.70 -3.91 -11.70
CA ALA A 114 13.14 -4.17 -11.71
C ALA A 114 13.60 -5.09 -10.55
N LYS A 115 12.73 -5.46 -9.62
CA LYS A 115 13.08 -6.27 -8.44
C LYS A 115 12.83 -7.76 -8.68
N PRO A 116 13.62 -8.66 -8.05
CA PRO A 116 13.44 -10.11 -8.16
C PRO A 116 12.35 -10.66 -7.23
N PHE A 117 11.54 -9.82 -6.60
CA PHE A 117 10.47 -10.17 -5.67
C PHE A 117 9.19 -9.39 -5.99
N ALA A 118 8.06 -9.85 -5.45
CA ALA A 118 6.77 -9.23 -5.72
C ALA A 118 6.62 -7.86 -5.04
N VAL A 119 6.12 -6.88 -5.78
CA VAL A 119 5.69 -5.57 -5.28
C VAL A 119 4.26 -5.33 -5.76
N GLU A 120 3.31 -5.32 -4.83
CA GLU A 120 1.93 -4.90 -5.06
C GLU A 120 1.81 -3.39 -4.84
N ILE A 121 1.12 -2.69 -5.73
CA ILE A 121 0.93 -1.24 -5.64
C ILE A 121 -0.54 -0.93 -5.35
N VAL A 122 -0.75 -0.16 -4.28
CA VAL A 122 -2.04 0.44 -3.93
C VAL A 122 -2.03 1.89 -4.39
N VAL A 123 -2.87 2.26 -5.35
CA VAL A 123 -3.04 3.67 -5.71
C VAL A 123 -3.78 4.41 -4.61
N PHE A 124 -3.17 5.47 -4.08
CA PHE A 124 -3.56 6.08 -2.82
C PHE A 124 -3.84 7.58 -2.96
N PRO A 125 -5.11 8.00 -3.13
CA PRO A 125 -5.48 9.41 -3.14
C PRO A 125 -5.48 9.97 -1.71
N GLN A 126 -4.28 10.33 -1.18
CA GLN A 126 -4.09 10.72 0.21
C GLN A 126 -4.89 11.96 0.61
N HIS A 127 -5.15 12.88 -0.32
CA HIS A 127 -5.96 14.07 -0.06
C HIS A 127 -7.48 13.83 -0.12
N GLY A 128 -7.90 12.56 -0.23
CA GLY A 128 -9.29 12.14 -0.40
C GLY A 128 -9.66 11.99 -1.88
N LEU A 129 -10.30 10.89 -2.23
CA LEU A 129 -10.66 10.57 -3.62
C LEU A 129 -11.54 11.65 -4.26
N LEU A 130 -12.57 12.10 -3.53
CA LEU A 130 -13.51 13.11 -3.99
C LEU A 130 -12.99 14.52 -3.71
N ARG A 131 -12.39 14.73 -2.53
CA ARG A 131 -11.88 16.04 -2.11
C ARG A 131 -10.80 16.58 -3.03
N SER A 132 -9.90 15.74 -3.52
CA SER A 132 -8.81 16.11 -4.42
C SER A 132 -9.13 15.94 -5.91
N ASP A 133 -10.37 15.52 -6.24
CA ASP A 133 -10.79 15.25 -7.63
C ASP A 133 -9.87 14.23 -8.34
N SER A 134 -9.48 13.17 -7.62
CA SER A 134 -8.48 12.20 -8.09
C SER A 134 -9.07 11.01 -8.84
N VAL A 135 -10.39 10.92 -9.01
CA VAL A 135 -11.07 9.75 -9.58
C VAL A 135 -10.48 9.33 -10.93
N GLU A 136 -10.25 10.28 -11.84
CA GLU A 136 -9.73 9.98 -13.17
C GLU A 136 -8.26 9.56 -13.14
N LEU A 137 -7.42 10.18 -12.32
CA LEU A 137 -6.02 9.79 -12.15
C LEU A 137 -5.90 8.38 -11.55
N VAL A 138 -6.73 8.08 -10.55
CA VAL A 138 -6.80 6.74 -9.96
C VAL A 138 -7.25 5.71 -11.01
N ASP A 139 -8.26 6.01 -11.81
CA ASP A 139 -8.72 5.14 -12.90
C ASP A 139 -7.60 4.86 -13.92
N GLN A 140 -6.82 5.88 -14.27
CA GLN A 140 -5.66 5.74 -15.17
C GLN A 140 -4.54 4.87 -14.55
N ALA A 141 -4.21 5.06 -13.27
CA ALA A 141 -3.20 4.25 -12.59
C ALA A 141 -3.63 2.78 -12.49
N LEU A 142 -4.90 2.52 -12.21
CA LEU A 142 -5.45 1.16 -12.23
C LEU A 142 -5.38 0.53 -13.62
N ALA A 143 -5.70 1.29 -14.67
CA ALA A 143 -5.57 0.83 -16.06
C ALA A 143 -4.11 0.54 -16.46
N LYS A 144 -3.13 1.17 -15.81
CA LYS A 144 -1.69 0.92 -15.98
C LYS A 144 -1.19 -0.29 -15.19
N GLY A 145 -2.03 -0.95 -14.40
CA GLY A 145 -1.73 -2.21 -13.71
C GLY A 145 -1.41 -2.09 -12.23
N ALA A 146 -1.98 -1.12 -11.53
CA ALA A 146 -1.99 -1.15 -10.06
C ALA A 146 -2.82 -2.35 -9.55
N ASP A 147 -2.44 -2.90 -8.39
CA ASP A 147 -3.03 -4.12 -7.83
C ASP A 147 -4.24 -3.83 -6.93
N PHE A 148 -4.27 -2.64 -6.32
CA PHE A 148 -5.31 -2.22 -5.39
C PHE A 148 -5.66 -0.75 -5.59
N ILE A 149 -6.92 -0.41 -5.27
CA ILE A 149 -7.32 0.96 -5.03
C ILE A 149 -7.31 1.24 -3.52
N GLY A 150 -6.68 2.34 -3.12
CA GLY A 150 -6.65 2.85 -1.76
C GLY A 150 -7.67 3.96 -1.52
N GLY A 151 -7.60 4.52 -0.33
CA GLY A 151 -8.37 5.66 0.13
C GLY A 151 -8.01 5.98 1.56
N VAL A 152 -8.42 7.14 2.04
CA VAL A 152 -8.19 7.58 3.41
C VAL A 152 -9.42 8.28 3.97
N ASP A 153 -9.85 7.86 5.15
CA ASP A 153 -10.90 8.50 5.95
C ASP A 153 -12.09 9.05 5.13
N PRO A 154 -12.83 8.20 4.39
CA PRO A 154 -13.90 8.65 3.48
C PRO A 154 -14.97 9.50 4.16
N TYR A 155 -15.19 9.31 5.47
CA TYR A 155 -16.16 10.08 6.24
C TYR A 155 -15.67 11.50 6.52
N SER A 156 -14.49 11.64 7.14
CA SER A 156 -14.00 12.94 7.60
C SER A 156 -13.29 13.72 6.49
N LEU A 157 -12.59 13.07 5.59
CA LEU A 157 -11.76 13.73 4.57
C LEU A 157 -12.55 14.04 3.30
N ASP A 158 -13.29 13.07 2.74
CA ASP A 158 -14.14 13.30 1.57
C ASP A 158 -15.49 13.94 1.93
N GLY A 159 -15.96 13.82 3.19
CA GLY A 159 -17.22 14.38 3.65
C GLY A 159 -18.47 13.63 3.18
N ASP A 160 -18.36 12.79 2.17
CA ASP A 160 -19.42 11.90 1.69
C ASP A 160 -18.87 10.48 1.52
N TYR A 161 -18.80 9.76 2.65
CA TYR A 161 -18.25 8.41 2.68
C TYR A 161 -18.98 7.42 1.76
N LYS A 162 -20.30 7.61 1.56
CA LYS A 162 -21.07 6.73 0.68
C LYS A 162 -20.68 6.88 -0.78
N LYS A 163 -20.57 8.13 -1.23
CA LYS A 163 -20.15 8.43 -2.60
C LYS A 163 -18.69 8.04 -2.82
N SER A 164 -17.80 8.37 -1.87
CA SER A 164 -16.38 8.01 -1.94
C SER A 164 -16.18 6.49 -2.06
N LEU A 165 -16.80 5.73 -1.14
CA LEU A 165 -16.71 4.27 -1.15
C LEU A 165 -17.39 3.65 -2.37
N ALA A 166 -18.55 4.15 -2.79
CA ALA A 166 -19.21 3.66 -4.00
C ALA A 166 -18.33 3.81 -5.24
N GLU A 167 -17.63 4.94 -5.36
CA GLU A 167 -16.70 5.18 -6.46
C GLU A 167 -15.44 4.31 -6.35
N THR A 168 -14.88 4.14 -5.14
CA THR A 168 -13.77 3.23 -4.88
C THR A 168 -14.10 1.80 -5.31
N PHE A 169 -15.23 1.27 -4.87
CA PHE A 169 -15.64 -0.10 -5.21
C PHE A 169 -16.02 -0.25 -6.69
N ARG A 170 -16.63 0.77 -7.30
CA ARG A 170 -16.89 0.79 -8.75
C ARG A 170 -15.59 0.69 -9.56
N LEU A 171 -14.56 1.43 -9.17
CA LEU A 171 -13.24 1.37 -9.83
C LEU A 171 -12.55 0.03 -9.58
N ALA A 172 -12.62 -0.52 -8.36
CA ALA A 172 -12.08 -1.83 -8.05
C ALA A 172 -12.71 -2.92 -8.92
N ASP A 173 -14.05 -2.92 -9.06
CA ASP A 173 -14.78 -3.86 -9.92
C ASP A 173 -14.42 -3.67 -11.41
N LYS A 174 -14.40 -2.43 -11.89
CA LYS A 174 -14.04 -2.10 -13.28
C LYS A 174 -12.70 -2.68 -13.70
N HIS A 175 -11.71 -2.65 -12.80
CA HIS A 175 -10.34 -3.11 -13.09
C HIS A 175 -10.03 -4.52 -12.54
N GLY A 176 -10.96 -5.12 -11.78
CA GLY A 176 -10.78 -6.46 -11.20
C GLY A 176 -9.77 -6.52 -10.05
N VAL A 177 -9.48 -5.38 -9.40
CA VAL A 177 -8.48 -5.22 -8.34
C VAL A 177 -9.08 -5.29 -6.94
N GLY A 178 -8.21 -5.31 -5.91
CA GLY A 178 -8.62 -5.23 -4.51
C GLY A 178 -8.78 -3.79 -4.01
N VAL A 179 -9.21 -3.66 -2.75
CA VAL A 179 -9.39 -2.38 -2.04
C VAL A 179 -8.55 -2.40 -0.76
N ASP A 180 -7.79 -1.33 -0.47
CA ASP A 180 -6.99 -1.20 0.75
C ASP A 180 -7.09 0.21 1.33
N ILE A 181 -7.98 0.40 2.30
CA ILE A 181 -8.36 1.71 2.86
C ILE A 181 -7.60 2.01 4.15
N HIS A 182 -6.99 3.18 4.24
CA HIS A 182 -6.54 3.75 5.50
C HIS A 182 -7.74 4.34 6.27
N LEU A 183 -7.99 3.85 7.47
CA LEU A 183 -9.11 4.32 8.28
C LEU A 183 -8.66 4.74 9.67
N HIS A 184 -8.42 6.04 9.85
CA HIS A 184 -8.08 6.66 11.12
C HIS A 184 -9.30 7.24 11.84
N ASP A 185 -10.43 7.41 11.12
CA ASP A 185 -11.70 7.84 11.71
C ASP A 185 -12.07 6.97 12.91
N ARG A 186 -12.44 7.61 14.01
CA ARG A 186 -12.77 6.96 15.27
C ARG A 186 -14.27 6.97 15.51
N HIS A 187 -14.70 6.21 16.51
CA HIS A 187 -16.08 6.21 17.02
C HIS A 187 -17.10 5.97 15.88
N GLU A 188 -18.15 6.77 15.84
CA GLU A 188 -19.26 6.61 14.91
C GLU A 188 -18.83 6.76 13.44
N ALA A 189 -17.94 7.68 13.12
CA ALA A 189 -17.41 7.88 11.77
C ALA A 189 -16.70 6.61 11.26
N GLY A 190 -15.76 6.07 12.06
CA GLY A 190 -15.04 4.86 11.70
C GLY A 190 -15.94 3.63 11.61
N THR A 191 -16.82 3.41 12.60
CA THR A 191 -17.72 2.24 12.58
C THR A 191 -18.75 2.31 11.44
N THR A 192 -19.20 3.50 11.08
CA THR A 192 -20.13 3.70 9.96
C THR A 192 -19.44 3.40 8.62
N THR A 193 -18.21 3.88 8.45
CA THR A 193 -17.38 3.59 7.28
C THR A 193 -17.11 2.10 7.14
N ILE A 194 -16.74 1.41 8.22
CA ILE A 194 -16.51 -0.05 8.22
C ILE A 194 -17.78 -0.81 7.79
N LYS A 195 -18.94 -0.44 8.32
CA LYS A 195 -20.22 -1.09 7.94
C LYS A 195 -20.51 -0.92 6.45
N GLU A 196 -20.24 0.24 5.88
CA GLU A 196 -20.43 0.48 4.46
C GLU A 196 -19.43 -0.30 3.61
N ILE A 197 -18.16 -0.36 4.01
CA ILE A 197 -17.15 -1.21 3.36
C ILE A 197 -17.58 -2.68 3.36
N ILE A 198 -18.07 -3.20 4.48
CA ILE A 198 -18.57 -4.58 4.58
C ILE A 198 -19.76 -4.81 3.63
N ARG A 199 -20.69 -3.85 3.54
CA ARG A 199 -21.84 -3.93 2.64
C ARG A 199 -21.39 -4.00 1.18
N LEU A 200 -20.50 -3.08 0.76
CA LEU A 200 -19.99 -3.02 -0.60
C LEU A 200 -19.12 -4.24 -0.94
N THR A 201 -18.30 -4.73 -0.01
CA THR A 201 -17.51 -5.96 -0.19
C THR A 201 -18.41 -7.14 -0.58
N LYS A 202 -19.59 -7.27 0.08
CA LYS A 202 -20.55 -8.33 -0.23
C LYS A 202 -21.25 -8.10 -1.57
N GLU A 203 -21.61 -6.85 -1.84
CA GLU A 203 -22.31 -6.46 -3.07
C GLU A 203 -21.48 -6.71 -4.33
N TYR A 204 -20.19 -6.35 -4.26
CA TYR A 204 -19.24 -6.51 -5.38
C TYR A 204 -18.51 -7.87 -5.40
N GLY A 205 -18.78 -8.76 -4.42
CA GLY A 205 -18.14 -10.08 -4.38
C GLY A 205 -16.62 -10.02 -4.15
N LEU A 206 -16.13 -9.00 -3.43
CA LEU A 206 -14.71 -8.75 -3.18
C LEU A 206 -14.22 -9.35 -1.85
N GLN A 207 -14.83 -10.44 -1.36
CA GLN A 207 -14.35 -11.15 -0.17
C GLN A 207 -12.89 -11.56 -0.40
N ASP A 208 -12.09 -11.46 0.64
CA ASP A 208 -10.64 -11.73 0.64
C ASP A 208 -9.77 -10.74 -0.18
N LYS A 209 -10.39 -9.71 -0.78
CA LYS A 209 -9.72 -8.66 -1.56
C LYS A 209 -9.86 -7.25 -0.96
N VAL A 210 -10.46 -7.11 0.23
CA VAL A 210 -10.68 -5.81 0.88
C VAL A 210 -9.93 -5.78 2.21
N PHE A 211 -9.13 -4.74 2.38
CA PHE A 211 -8.30 -4.51 3.56
C PHE A 211 -8.64 -3.14 4.16
N ILE A 212 -8.60 -3.07 5.48
CA ILE A 212 -8.77 -1.83 6.24
C ILE A 212 -7.56 -1.69 7.16
N SER A 213 -6.68 -0.76 6.84
CA SER A 213 -5.51 -0.46 7.66
C SER A 213 -5.87 0.48 8.81
N HIS A 214 -5.18 0.33 9.96
CA HIS A 214 -5.36 1.08 11.21
C HIS A 214 -6.69 0.78 11.91
N ALA A 215 -7.83 0.94 11.27
CA ALA A 215 -9.19 0.62 11.75
C ALA A 215 -9.49 1.16 13.16
N PHE A 216 -9.12 2.44 13.47
CA PHE A 216 -9.27 3.04 14.79
C PHE A 216 -10.72 3.13 15.28
N GLY A 217 -11.70 2.99 14.37
CA GLY A 217 -13.11 2.89 14.73
C GLY A 217 -13.50 1.62 15.48
N LEU A 218 -12.60 0.62 15.59
CA LEU A 218 -12.82 -0.62 16.33
C LEU A 218 -12.36 -0.55 17.80
N ASN A 219 -11.79 0.58 18.24
CA ASN A 219 -11.32 0.83 19.59
C ASN A 219 -12.31 1.70 20.38
#